data_221dbf9f15981bd30c9244e525ce8f8b
#
_entry.id   221dbf9f15981bd30c9244e525ce8f8b
#
_cell.length_a   1.000
_cell.length_b   1.000
_cell.length_c   1.000
_cell.angle_alpha   90.00
_cell.angle_beta   90.00
_cell.angle_gamma   90.00
#
_symmetry.space_group_name_H-M   'P 1'
#
loop_
_entity.id
_entity.type
_entity.pdbx_description
1 polymer ?
#
loop_
_entity_poly.entity_id
_entity_poly.type
_entity_poly.pdbx_seq_one_letter_code
_entity_poly.pdbx_strand_id
1 'polypeptide(L)'
;MRTVFKNRDEVAHVWASRTQEIGKAGNVNFIGNSIYSYRWWEMARFMEIKGETIVLIRNWSYSSNTSKHMRYVWSALRGLNYRTI
;
A
#
# COMPACT_ATOMS: atom_id res chain seq x y z
N MET A 1 11.06 -8.77 -14.20
CA MET A 1 10.51 -8.08 -13.00
C MET A 1 9.52 -9.00 -12.29
N ARG A 2 9.69 -9.13 -10.98
CA ARG A 2 8.79 -9.97 -10.21
C ARG A 2 7.53 -9.20 -9.84
N THR A 3 6.34 -9.77 -10.14
CA THR A 3 5.06 -9.17 -9.81
C THR A 3 4.27 -9.98 -8.79
N VAL A 4 4.68 -11.22 -8.51
CA VAL A 4 4.05 -12.07 -7.50
C VAL A 4 5.08 -12.31 -6.40
N PHE A 5 4.71 -12.03 -5.17
CA PHE A 5 5.59 -12.11 -4.01
C PHE A 5 5.10 -13.15 -3.03
N LYS A 6 6.00 -13.62 -2.17
CA LYS A 6 5.67 -14.68 -1.21
C LYS A 6 4.80 -14.19 -0.06
N ASN A 7 5.02 -12.97 0.39
CA ASN A 7 4.28 -12.46 1.52
C ASN A 7 3.80 -11.02 1.28
N ARG A 8 2.79 -10.66 2.03
CA ARG A 8 2.09 -9.39 1.88
C ARG A 8 2.93 -8.21 2.36
N ASP A 9 3.76 -8.44 3.35
CA ASP A 9 4.67 -7.42 3.86
C ASP A 9 5.65 -6.97 2.77
N GLU A 10 6.18 -7.93 2.01
CA GLU A 10 7.06 -7.64 0.89
C GLU A 10 6.36 -6.79 -0.17
N VAL A 11 5.12 -7.13 -0.50
CA VAL A 11 4.33 -6.36 -1.48
C VAL A 11 4.18 -4.91 -1.03
N ALA A 12 3.87 -4.67 0.23
CA ALA A 12 3.72 -3.32 0.74
C ALA A 12 5.03 -2.54 0.65
N HIS A 13 6.15 -3.17 0.96
CA HIS A 13 7.46 -2.52 0.86
C HIS A 13 7.84 -2.20 -0.58
N VAL A 14 7.54 -3.11 -1.52
CA VAL A 14 7.80 -2.86 -2.94
C VAL A 14 6.94 -1.72 -3.45
N TRP A 15 5.65 -1.69 -3.08
CA TRP A 15 4.77 -0.57 -3.41
C TRP A 15 5.34 0.75 -2.88
N ALA A 16 5.78 0.78 -1.63
CA ALA A 16 6.30 2.00 -1.02
C ALA A 16 7.60 2.47 -1.68
N SER A 17 8.37 1.55 -2.23
CA SER A 17 9.63 1.90 -2.91
C SER A 17 9.41 2.55 -4.27
N ARG A 18 8.21 2.40 -4.84
CA ARG A 18 7.83 2.96 -6.14
C ARG A 18 8.74 2.56 -7.29
N THR A 19 9.23 1.32 -7.25
CA THR A 19 10.18 0.82 -8.25
C THR A 19 9.52 0.03 -9.37
N GLN A 20 8.24 -0.29 -9.24
CA GLN A 20 7.48 -0.99 -10.28
C GLN A 20 5.99 -0.65 -10.19
N GLU A 21 5.26 -0.94 -11.28
CA GLU A 21 3.86 -0.53 -11.43
C GLU A 21 2.86 -1.48 -10.77
N ILE A 22 3.17 -2.77 -10.67
CA ILE A 22 2.24 -3.76 -10.15
C ILE A 22 2.95 -4.77 -9.27
N GLY A 23 2.20 -5.36 -8.35
CA GLY A 23 2.67 -6.46 -7.52
C GLY A 23 1.53 -7.03 -6.70
N LYS A 24 1.65 -8.29 -6.30
CA LYS A 24 0.63 -8.93 -5.46
C LYS A 24 1.20 -10.06 -4.62
N ALA A 25 0.55 -10.30 -3.50
CA ALA A 25 0.77 -11.48 -2.66
C ALA A 25 -0.55 -11.80 -1.98
N GLY A 26 -1.16 -12.94 -2.34
CA GLY A 26 -2.47 -13.32 -1.81
C GLY A 26 -3.52 -12.26 -2.09
N ASN A 27 -4.09 -11.71 -1.03
CA ASN A 27 -5.18 -10.74 -1.10
C ASN A 27 -4.74 -9.28 -1.19
N VAL A 28 -3.43 -9.04 -1.17
CA VAL A 28 -2.89 -7.68 -1.22
C VAL A 28 -2.24 -7.46 -2.56
N ASN A 29 -2.60 -6.36 -3.21
CA ASN A 29 -2.00 -6.01 -4.50
C ASN A 29 -1.88 -4.51 -4.64
N PHE A 30 -0.95 -4.06 -5.48
CA PHE A 30 -0.86 -2.66 -5.84
C PHE A 30 -0.85 -2.50 -7.35
N ILE A 31 -1.41 -1.38 -7.79
CA ILE A 31 -1.40 -0.98 -9.19
C ILE A 31 -1.09 0.52 -9.21
N GLY A 32 -0.01 0.89 -9.87
CA GLY A 32 0.40 2.29 -9.90
C GLY A 32 0.64 2.83 -8.51
N ASN A 33 -0.06 3.89 -8.15
CA ASN A 33 0.12 4.57 -6.87
C ASN A 33 -0.69 3.99 -5.72
N SER A 34 -1.59 3.05 -6.00
CA SER A 34 -2.56 2.57 -5.00
C SER A 34 -2.28 1.13 -4.58
N ILE A 35 -2.46 0.85 -3.29
CA ILE A 35 -2.36 -0.51 -2.75
C ILE A 35 -3.72 -0.92 -2.18
N TYR A 36 -4.14 -2.15 -2.49
CA TYR A 36 -5.49 -2.65 -2.21
C TYR A 36 -5.47 -3.88 -1.32
N SER A 37 -6.53 -4.01 -0.50
CA SER A 37 -6.87 -5.22 0.23
C SER A 37 -8.03 -5.88 -0.53
N TYR A 38 -7.94 -7.20 -0.75
CA TYR A 38 -8.95 -7.97 -1.50
C TYR A 38 -9.19 -7.44 -2.91
N ARG A 39 -8.19 -6.77 -3.50
CA ARG A 39 -8.19 -6.26 -4.87
C ARG A 39 -9.15 -5.12 -5.17
N TRP A 40 -9.99 -4.69 -4.23
CA TRP A 40 -10.95 -3.62 -4.48
C TRP A 40 -10.96 -2.51 -3.44
N TRP A 41 -10.53 -2.80 -2.21
CA TRP A 41 -10.55 -1.80 -1.14
C TRP A 41 -9.19 -1.12 -1.05
N GLU A 42 -9.15 0.12 -1.51
CA GLU A 42 -7.91 0.89 -1.50
C GLU A 42 -7.50 1.22 -0.06
N MET A 43 -6.31 0.77 0.34
CA MET A 43 -5.78 1.04 1.67
C MET A 43 -5.05 2.37 1.72
N ALA A 44 -4.29 2.68 0.66
CA ALA A 44 -3.47 3.88 0.61
C ALA A 44 -3.10 4.18 -0.83
N ARG A 45 -2.68 5.42 -1.08
CA ARG A 45 -2.14 5.80 -2.39
C ARG A 45 -1.17 6.96 -2.26
N PHE A 46 -0.22 7.01 -3.18
CA PHE A 46 0.66 8.14 -3.32
C PHE A 46 -0.03 9.26 -4.09
N MET A 47 0.18 10.50 -3.65
CA MET A 47 -0.31 11.68 -4.33
C MET A 47 0.76 12.75 -4.34
N GLU A 48 0.72 13.61 -5.36
CA GLU A 48 1.56 14.81 -5.40
C GLU A 48 0.69 16.03 -5.14
N ILE A 49 1.07 16.80 -4.15
CA ILE A 49 0.39 18.04 -3.80
C ILE A 49 1.45 19.13 -3.68
N LYS A 50 1.33 20.16 -4.53
CA LYS A 50 2.25 21.30 -4.55
C LYS A 50 3.72 20.89 -4.65
N GLY A 51 3.99 19.89 -5.48
CA GLY A 51 5.34 19.39 -5.70
C GLY A 51 5.87 18.42 -4.65
N GLU A 52 5.08 18.11 -3.63
CA GLU A 52 5.45 17.12 -2.61
C GLU A 52 4.71 15.81 -2.84
N THR A 53 5.43 14.72 -2.67
CA THR A 53 4.82 13.39 -2.70
C THR A 53 4.39 13.02 -1.29
N ILE A 54 3.10 12.75 -1.12
CA ILE A 54 2.54 12.32 0.16
C ILE A 54 1.76 11.04 -0.03
N VAL A 55 1.51 10.34 1.06
CA VAL A 55 0.68 9.13 1.05
C VAL A 55 -0.62 9.44 1.78
N LEU A 56 -1.74 9.16 1.14
CA LEU A 56 -3.04 9.18 1.80
C LEU A 56 -3.35 7.75 2.23
N ILE A 57 -3.56 7.53 3.52
CA ILE A 57 -3.87 6.22 4.06
C ILE A 57 -5.17 6.28 4.86
N ARG A 58 -6.02 5.27 4.71
CA ARG A 58 -7.27 5.21 5.46
C ARG A 58 -6.99 4.94 6.92
N ASN A 59 -7.78 5.58 7.81
CA ASN A 59 -7.65 5.39 9.25
C ASN A 59 -8.63 4.37 9.81
N TRP A 60 -9.29 3.61 8.94
CA TRP A 60 -10.23 2.55 9.34
C TRP A 60 -10.04 1.36 8.41
N SER A 61 -10.54 0.21 8.82
CA SER A 61 -10.39 -1.02 8.05
C SER A 61 -11.74 -1.66 7.74
N TYR A 62 -11.81 -2.34 6.61
CA TYR A 62 -13.01 -3.02 6.15
C TYR A 62 -13.33 -4.26 7.01
N SER A 63 -12.30 -4.98 7.43
CA SER A 63 -12.46 -6.21 8.21
C SER A 63 -11.20 -6.45 9.06
N SER A 64 -11.24 -7.47 9.92
CA SER A 64 -10.07 -7.82 10.73
C SER A 64 -8.89 -8.24 9.85
N ASN A 65 -9.15 -8.93 8.73
CA ASN A 65 -8.07 -9.28 7.80
C ASN A 65 -7.50 -8.04 7.13
N THR A 66 -8.37 -7.09 6.76
CA THR A 66 -7.93 -5.81 6.21
C THR A 66 -7.08 -5.04 7.22
N SER A 67 -7.41 -5.13 8.51
CA SER A 67 -6.59 -4.52 9.56
C SER A 67 -5.17 -5.09 9.56
N LYS A 68 -5.01 -6.40 9.35
CA LYS A 68 -3.69 -7.01 9.23
C LYS A 68 -2.96 -6.49 8.00
N HIS A 69 -3.66 -6.34 6.88
CA HIS A 69 -3.07 -5.78 5.65
C HIS A 69 -2.63 -4.34 5.87
N MET A 70 -3.42 -3.56 6.60
CA MET A 70 -3.06 -2.18 6.94
C MET A 70 -1.76 -2.10 7.74
N ARG A 71 -1.48 -3.08 8.60
CA ARG A 71 -0.22 -3.11 9.35
C ARG A 71 0.99 -3.21 8.41
N TYR A 72 0.88 -3.98 7.34
CA TYR A 72 1.96 -4.08 6.36
C TYR A 72 2.19 -2.73 5.69
N VAL A 73 1.11 -2.03 5.37
CA VAL A 73 1.19 -0.70 4.75
C VAL A 73 1.83 0.30 5.72
N TRP A 74 1.39 0.33 6.98
CA TRP A 74 1.98 1.22 7.98
C TRP A 74 3.47 0.96 8.17
N SER A 75 3.86 -0.31 8.21
CA SER A 75 5.26 -0.68 8.35
C SER A 75 6.08 -0.19 7.16
N ALA A 76 5.53 -0.31 5.95
CA ALA A 76 6.21 0.12 4.72
C ALA A 76 6.34 1.63 4.64
N LEU A 77 5.45 2.38 5.27
CA LEU A 77 5.45 3.84 5.24
C LEU A 77 6.30 4.49 6.32
N ARG A 78 6.96 3.70 7.15
CA ARG A 78 7.80 4.22 8.21
C ARG A 78 8.88 5.14 7.62
N GLY A 79 8.94 6.38 8.11
CA GLY A 79 9.89 7.37 7.61
C GLY A 79 9.40 8.17 6.41
N LEU A 80 8.23 7.87 5.87
CA LEU A 80 7.64 8.64 4.77
C LEU A 80 6.58 9.60 5.30
N ASN A 81 6.33 10.67 4.55
CA ASN A 81 5.25 11.60 4.86
C ASN A 81 3.92 10.97 4.48
N TYR A 82 2.99 10.95 5.40
CA TYR A 82 1.66 10.41 5.12
C TYR A 82 0.58 11.17 5.88
N ARG A 83 -0.66 11.08 5.38
CA ARG A 83 -1.84 11.66 6.00
C ARG A 83 -2.95 10.63 6.02
N THR A 84 -3.71 10.60 7.11
CA THR A 84 -4.86 9.70 7.22
C THR A 84 -6.13 10.39 6.71
N ILE A 85 -6.99 9.58 6.15
CA ILE A 85 -8.28 10.05 5.63
C ILE A 85 -9.44 9.22 6.17
#